data_93d2d40cba77b09f6a8599a2fa7dc7ec
#
_entry.id   93d2d40cba77b09f6a8599a2fa7dc7ec
#
_cell.length_a   1.000
_cell.length_b   1.000
_cell.length_c   1.000
_cell.angle_alpha   90.00
_cell.angle_beta   90.00
_cell.angle_gamma   90.00
#
_symmetry.space_group_name_H-M   'P 1'
#
loop_
_entity.id
_entity.type
_entity.pdbx_description
1 polymer ?
#
loop_
_entity_poly.entity_id
_entity_poly.type
_entity_poly.pdbx_seq_one_letter_code
_entity_poly.pdbx_strand_id
1 'polypeptide(L)'
;MNTVKVRNIEIGAGIPKICVPIVGVTREEILAAAENIKSTKADVVEWRVDWFDDVFATEKVLETAKELQEVLKDIPVLLTFRTSKEGGEKEISVSDYAALNIAAAQSGYVDLIDVEAFTGDDVVKTIIDAAHKAGVKVIASNHDFFKTPEKEEIIRRLRMMQDFGADIPKMAVMPTCKQDVLTLLSATLEMSEKYADRPIITMSMAGTGVVSRLAGETFGSALTFGAATKASAPGQMGAGELK
;
A
#
# COMPACT_ATOMS: atom_id res chain seq x y z
N MET A 1 -1.46 -16.70 -12.28
CA MET A 1 -1.75 -15.62 -11.34
C MET A 1 -2.60 -14.57 -12.05
N ASN A 2 -3.72 -14.16 -11.47
CA ASN A 2 -4.56 -13.10 -12.04
C ASN A 2 -3.89 -11.74 -11.78
N THR A 3 -4.00 -10.82 -12.73
CA THR A 3 -3.51 -9.44 -12.59
C THR A 3 -4.60 -8.52 -12.04
N VAL A 4 -4.23 -7.37 -11.53
CA VAL A 4 -5.17 -6.35 -11.04
C VAL A 4 -5.06 -5.11 -11.93
N LYS A 5 -6.11 -4.87 -12.69
CA LYS A 5 -6.20 -3.69 -13.55
C LYS A 5 -6.72 -2.50 -12.75
N VAL A 6 -6.00 -1.39 -12.80
CA VAL A 6 -6.36 -0.11 -12.18
C VAL A 6 -6.12 0.99 -13.21
N ARG A 7 -7.18 1.61 -13.69
CA ARG A 7 -7.12 2.57 -14.81
C ARG A 7 -6.32 2.02 -16.01
N ASN A 8 -5.17 2.65 -16.32
CA ASN A 8 -4.28 2.33 -17.44
C ASN A 8 -3.12 1.40 -17.07
N ILE A 9 -3.01 0.99 -15.80
CA ILE A 9 -1.95 0.07 -15.35
C ILE A 9 -2.51 -1.31 -15.01
N GLU A 10 -1.62 -2.29 -15.05
CA GLU A 10 -1.92 -3.68 -14.70
C GLU A 10 -0.87 -4.18 -13.70
N ILE A 11 -1.27 -4.31 -12.44
CA ILE A 11 -0.40 -4.77 -11.35
C ILE A 11 -0.31 -6.29 -11.41
N GLY A 12 0.90 -6.83 -11.37
CA GLY A 12 1.16 -8.26 -11.55
C GLY A 12 1.49 -8.65 -13.00
N ALA A 13 1.47 -7.71 -13.94
CA ALA A 13 1.92 -7.91 -15.32
C ALA A 13 3.23 -7.16 -15.56
N GLY A 14 4.21 -7.85 -16.13
CA GLY A 14 5.53 -7.31 -16.45
C GLY A 14 6.34 -6.95 -15.18
N ILE A 15 7.15 -5.91 -15.27
CA ILE A 15 7.97 -5.44 -14.14
C ILE A 15 7.11 -4.90 -13.00
N PRO A 16 7.56 -5.01 -11.74
CA PRO A 16 6.86 -4.46 -10.59
C PRO A 16 6.56 -2.97 -10.76
N LYS A 17 5.36 -2.56 -10.35
CA LYS A 17 4.95 -1.14 -10.42
C LYS A 17 5.61 -0.33 -9.32
N ILE A 18 5.82 0.96 -9.57
CA ILE A 18 6.40 1.89 -8.59
C ILE A 18 5.28 2.72 -7.98
N CYS A 19 5.09 2.60 -6.67
CA CYS A 19 4.20 3.42 -5.88
C CYS A 19 5.00 4.52 -5.16
N VAL A 20 4.55 5.77 -5.27
CA VAL A 20 5.20 6.92 -4.65
C VAL A 20 4.27 7.53 -3.61
N PRO A 21 4.68 7.59 -2.32
CA PRO A 21 3.86 8.14 -1.25
C PRO A 21 3.90 9.68 -1.20
N ILE A 22 2.76 10.27 -0.85
CA ILE A 22 2.59 11.66 -0.42
C ILE A 22 2.34 11.67 1.09
N VAL A 23 3.15 12.44 1.82
CA VAL A 23 3.12 12.58 3.29
C VAL A 23 2.95 14.05 3.72
N GLY A 24 2.20 14.83 2.99
CA GLY A 24 1.90 16.23 3.31
C GLY A 24 0.98 16.36 4.52
N VAL A 25 1.19 17.41 5.31
CA VAL A 25 0.43 17.74 6.52
C VAL A 25 -0.74 18.64 6.18
N THR A 26 -0.54 19.59 5.27
CA THR A 26 -1.59 20.48 4.77
C THR A 26 -2.02 20.12 3.37
N ARG A 27 -3.19 20.60 2.97
CA ARG A 27 -3.72 20.41 1.61
C ARG A 27 -2.75 20.96 0.56
N GLU A 28 -2.16 22.12 0.80
CA GLU A 28 -1.20 22.77 -0.11
C GLU A 28 0.06 21.91 -0.29
N GLU A 29 0.60 21.35 0.80
CA GLU A 29 1.75 20.43 0.74
C GLU A 29 1.44 19.17 -0.05
N ILE A 30 0.24 18.59 0.15
CA ILE A 30 -0.22 17.40 -0.53
C ILE A 30 -0.31 17.64 -2.05
N LEU A 31 -0.95 18.75 -2.47
CA LEU A 31 -1.09 19.08 -3.88
C LEU A 31 0.25 19.46 -4.54
N ALA A 32 1.12 20.17 -3.82
CA ALA A 32 2.47 20.48 -4.31
C ALA A 32 3.32 19.20 -4.49
N ALA A 33 3.21 18.23 -3.57
CA ALA A 33 3.86 16.93 -3.72
C ALA A 33 3.31 16.15 -4.93
N ALA A 34 2.00 16.19 -5.16
CA ALA A 34 1.37 15.56 -6.32
C ALA A 34 1.88 16.15 -7.65
N GLU A 35 2.01 17.50 -7.74
CA GLU A 35 2.58 18.15 -8.92
C GLU A 35 4.04 17.68 -9.19
N ASN A 36 4.85 17.59 -8.14
CA ASN A 36 6.24 17.12 -8.26
C ASN A 36 6.32 15.67 -8.72
N ILE A 37 5.42 14.79 -8.28
CA ILE A 37 5.41 13.37 -8.63
C ILE A 37 5.11 13.17 -10.13
N LYS A 38 4.39 14.06 -10.79
CA LYS A 38 4.12 13.97 -12.25
C LYS A 38 5.38 13.93 -13.10
N SER A 39 6.46 14.50 -12.61
CA SER A 39 7.78 14.43 -13.28
C SER A 39 8.54 13.12 -13.00
N THR A 40 8.05 12.31 -12.07
CA THR A 40 8.63 11.01 -11.73
C THR A 40 8.03 9.89 -12.60
N LYS A 41 8.59 8.70 -12.47
CA LYS A 41 8.07 7.50 -13.16
C LYS A 41 7.12 6.70 -12.25
N ALA A 42 6.32 7.37 -11.44
CA ALA A 42 5.33 6.73 -10.58
C ALA A 42 4.23 6.05 -11.41
N ASP A 43 3.94 4.79 -11.11
CA ASP A 43 2.81 4.06 -11.68
C ASP A 43 1.55 4.23 -10.81
N VAL A 44 1.72 4.41 -9.50
CA VAL A 44 0.67 4.64 -8.49
C VAL A 44 1.14 5.73 -7.53
N VAL A 45 0.23 6.57 -7.06
CA VAL A 45 0.49 7.51 -5.97
C VAL A 45 -0.28 7.07 -4.73
N GLU A 46 0.44 6.85 -3.62
CA GLU A 46 -0.16 6.60 -2.32
C GLU A 46 -0.34 7.91 -1.55
N TRP A 47 -1.56 8.28 -1.22
CA TRP A 47 -1.77 9.38 -0.29
C TRP A 47 -1.88 8.84 1.15
N ARG A 48 -0.89 9.16 1.98
CA ARG A 48 -0.82 8.82 3.41
C ARG A 48 -1.64 9.84 4.21
N VAL A 49 -2.94 9.58 4.32
CA VAL A 49 -3.87 10.53 4.96
C VAL A 49 -3.67 10.65 6.47
N ASP A 50 -2.99 9.71 7.11
CA ASP A 50 -2.62 9.77 8.52
C ASP A 50 -1.67 10.93 8.85
N TRP A 51 -0.95 11.50 7.86
CA TRP A 51 -0.17 12.73 8.00
C TRP A 51 -1.03 13.99 7.93
N PHE A 52 -2.18 13.94 7.26
CA PHE A 52 -3.01 15.11 7.02
C PHE A 52 -3.67 15.62 8.32
N ASP A 53 -3.55 16.91 8.63
CA ASP A 53 -4.07 17.51 9.87
C ASP A 53 -5.58 17.35 10.00
N ASP A 54 -6.31 17.53 8.90
CA ASP A 54 -7.76 17.46 8.85
C ASP A 54 -8.30 16.04 8.57
N VAL A 55 -7.51 14.98 8.77
CA VAL A 55 -7.90 13.60 8.42
C VAL A 55 -9.20 13.12 9.08
N PHE A 56 -9.54 13.64 10.25
CA PHE A 56 -10.79 13.29 10.96
C PHE A 56 -12.03 14.08 10.46
N ALA A 57 -11.83 15.05 9.57
CA ALA A 57 -12.91 15.72 8.85
C ALA A 57 -13.07 15.06 7.48
N THR A 58 -13.92 14.03 7.40
CA THR A 58 -14.10 13.21 6.18
C THR A 58 -14.37 14.06 4.94
N GLU A 59 -15.16 15.13 5.04
CA GLU A 59 -15.44 16.05 3.93
C GLU A 59 -14.16 16.65 3.36
N LYS A 60 -13.24 17.12 4.23
CA LYS A 60 -11.95 17.69 3.81
C LYS A 60 -11.03 16.63 3.17
N VAL A 61 -11.08 15.39 3.66
CA VAL A 61 -10.36 14.29 3.02
C VAL A 61 -10.88 14.05 1.61
N LEU A 62 -12.20 14.01 1.41
CA LEU A 62 -12.80 13.80 0.09
C LEU A 62 -12.56 14.96 -0.87
N GLU A 63 -12.61 16.21 -0.40
CA GLU A 63 -12.25 17.39 -1.18
C GLU A 63 -10.79 17.32 -1.66
N THR A 64 -9.87 17.01 -0.75
CA THR A 64 -8.45 16.86 -1.10
C THR A 64 -8.21 15.68 -2.05
N ALA A 65 -8.92 14.56 -1.88
CA ALA A 65 -8.84 13.40 -2.78
C ALA A 65 -9.29 13.77 -4.20
N LYS A 66 -10.36 14.55 -4.33
CA LYS A 66 -10.84 15.06 -5.62
C LYS A 66 -9.76 15.88 -6.33
N GLU A 67 -9.16 16.82 -5.62
CA GLU A 67 -8.11 17.66 -6.19
C GLU A 67 -6.84 16.89 -6.54
N LEU A 68 -6.47 15.89 -5.71
CA LEU A 68 -5.39 14.97 -6.03
C LEU A 68 -5.66 14.23 -7.35
N GLN A 69 -6.88 13.74 -7.55
CA GLN A 69 -7.26 13.06 -8.78
C GLN A 69 -7.16 14.03 -9.99
N GLU A 70 -7.58 15.28 -9.83
CA GLU A 70 -7.49 16.31 -10.88
C GLU A 70 -6.04 16.65 -11.25
N VAL A 71 -5.15 16.72 -10.24
CA VAL A 71 -3.71 16.97 -10.44
C VAL A 71 -3.02 15.76 -11.08
N LEU A 72 -3.25 14.55 -10.55
CA LEU A 72 -2.56 13.34 -10.97
C LEU A 72 -3.08 12.75 -12.29
N LYS A 73 -4.30 13.14 -12.71
CA LYS A 73 -4.94 12.71 -13.97
C LYS A 73 -5.00 11.20 -14.12
N ASP A 74 -4.12 10.63 -14.97
CA ASP A 74 -4.12 9.21 -15.32
C ASP A 74 -3.42 8.33 -14.29
N ILE A 75 -2.66 8.92 -13.34
CA ILE A 75 -1.96 8.15 -12.31
C ILE A 75 -2.97 7.72 -11.22
N PRO A 76 -3.13 6.42 -10.96
CA PRO A 76 -4.04 5.93 -9.92
C PRO A 76 -3.69 6.44 -8.53
N VAL A 77 -4.73 6.75 -7.74
CA VAL A 77 -4.62 7.18 -6.35
C VAL A 77 -4.95 6.03 -5.41
N LEU A 78 -4.00 5.67 -4.56
CA LEU A 78 -4.16 4.77 -3.42
C LEU A 78 -4.32 5.61 -2.16
N LEU A 79 -5.46 5.51 -1.46
CA LEU A 79 -5.64 6.15 -0.16
C LEU A 79 -5.25 5.18 0.95
N THR A 80 -4.37 5.65 1.86
CA THR A 80 -3.88 4.86 3.00
C THR A 80 -3.99 5.66 4.29
N PHE A 81 -4.81 5.21 5.23
CA PHE A 81 -4.68 5.59 6.63
C PHE A 81 -3.85 4.53 7.34
N ARG A 82 -2.57 4.82 7.58
CA ARG A 82 -1.71 3.95 8.39
C ARG A 82 -1.91 4.28 9.85
N THR A 83 -2.35 3.29 10.66
CA THR A 83 -2.52 3.50 12.10
C THR A 83 -1.17 3.54 12.81
N SER A 84 -1.13 4.20 13.96
CA SER A 84 0.06 4.23 14.81
C SER A 84 0.50 2.83 15.26
N LYS A 85 -0.40 1.86 15.28
CA LYS A 85 -0.10 0.45 15.59
C LYS A 85 0.79 -0.22 14.53
N GLU A 86 0.69 0.22 13.28
CA GLU A 86 1.48 -0.26 12.15
C GLU A 86 2.43 0.81 11.59
N GLY A 87 2.88 1.74 12.45
CA GLY A 87 3.93 2.73 12.13
C GLY A 87 3.43 4.00 11.44
N GLY A 88 2.15 4.31 11.54
CA GLY A 88 1.57 5.57 11.09
C GLY A 88 1.61 6.68 12.15
N GLU A 89 1.13 7.87 11.76
CA GLU A 89 1.22 9.09 12.56
C GLU A 89 0.10 9.24 13.60
N LYS A 90 -1.08 8.64 13.35
CA LYS A 90 -2.25 8.88 14.17
C LYS A 90 -2.96 7.59 14.60
N GLU A 91 -3.59 7.66 15.76
CA GLU A 91 -4.55 6.65 16.21
C GLU A 91 -5.93 6.97 15.63
N ILE A 92 -6.72 5.94 15.43
CA ILE A 92 -8.10 6.04 14.97
C ILE A 92 -8.91 4.90 15.59
N SER A 93 -10.19 5.14 15.88
CA SER A 93 -11.08 4.07 16.29
C SER A 93 -11.38 3.12 15.13
N VAL A 94 -11.67 1.86 15.42
CA VAL A 94 -12.01 0.87 14.38
C VAL A 94 -13.23 1.31 13.55
N SER A 95 -14.22 1.92 14.19
CA SER A 95 -15.42 2.43 13.52
C SER A 95 -15.10 3.60 12.58
N ASP A 96 -14.28 4.55 13.01
CA ASP A 96 -13.92 5.72 12.20
C ASP A 96 -12.98 5.30 11.06
N TYR A 97 -12.07 4.35 11.31
CA TYR A 97 -11.22 3.75 10.28
C TYR A 97 -12.05 3.11 9.16
N ALA A 98 -13.06 2.33 9.54
CA ALA A 98 -13.96 1.71 8.56
C ALA A 98 -14.76 2.78 7.81
N ALA A 99 -15.34 3.75 8.52
CA ALA A 99 -16.11 4.83 7.92
C ALA A 99 -15.31 5.65 6.92
N LEU A 100 -14.06 6.01 7.26
CA LEU A 100 -13.17 6.76 6.39
C LEU A 100 -12.82 5.99 5.12
N ASN A 101 -12.42 4.72 5.24
CA ASN A 101 -12.08 3.88 4.08
C ASN A 101 -13.30 3.67 3.16
N ILE A 102 -14.48 3.42 3.73
CA ILE A 102 -15.72 3.25 2.96
C ILE A 102 -16.11 4.55 2.25
N ALA A 103 -16.07 5.69 2.95
CA ALA A 103 -16.36 6.99 2.36
C ALA A 103 -15.40 7.33 1.21
N ALA A 104 -14.11 7.08 1.40
CA ALA A 104 -13.11 7.27 0.35
C ALA A 104 -13.38 6.40 -0.87
N ALA A 105 -13.65 5.10 -0.68
CA ALA A 105 -13.97 4.18 -1.76
C ALA A 105 -15.23 4.60 -2.55
N GLN A 106 -16.26 5.09 -1.85
CA GLN A 106 -17.53 5.52 -2.46
C GLN A 106 -17.46 6.89 -3.11
N SER A 107 -16.42 7.67 -2.86
CA SER A 107 -16.29 9.05 -3.35
C SER A 107 -16.12 9.16 -4.87
N GLY A 108 -15.57 8.12 -5.50
CA GLY A 108 -15.17 8.16 -6.92
C GLY A 108 -13.85 8.88 -7.17
N TYR A 109 -13.12 9.29 -6.13
CA TYR A 109 -11.87 10.06 -6.24
C TYR A 109 -10.61 9.23 -5.98
N VAL A 110 -10.74 7.98 -5.54
CA VAL A 110 -9.63 7.05 -5.34
C VAL A 110 -9.83 5.77 -6.14
N ASP A 111 -8.75 5.13 -6.50
CA ASP A 111 -8.75 3.92 -7.32
C ASP A 111 -8.44 2.67 -6.49
N LEU A 112 -7.67 2.86 -5.40
CA LEU A 112 -7.32 1.83 -4.44
C LEU A 112 -7.44 2.38 -3.02
N ILE A 113 -7.69 1.47 -2.06
CA ILE A 113 -7.54 1.73 -0.63
C ILE A 113 -6.62 0.69 -0.01
N ASP A 114 -5.86 1.08 1.04
CA ASP A 114 -5.07 0.16 1.89
C ASP A 114 -5.85 -0.12 3.17
N VAL A 115 -6.07 -1.39 3.48
CA VAL A 115 -6.81 -1.85 4.66
C VAL A 115 -5.92 -2.73 5.52
N GLU A 116 -5.64 -2.32 6.75
CA GLU A 116 -4.86 -3.11 7.71
C GLU A 116 -5.61 -4.39 8.09
N ALA A 117 -5.03 -5.54 7.76
CA ALA A 117 -5.68 -6.84 7.85
C ALA A 117 -6.00 -7.31 9.29
N PHE A 118 -5.34 -6.71 10.29
CA PHE A 118 -5.51 -7.05 11.70
C PHE A 118 -6.43 -6.06 12.46
N THR A 119 -7.19 -5.24 11.74
CA THR A 119 -8.20 -4.34 12.33
C THR A 119 -9.43 -5.10 12.88
N GLY A 120 -9.62 -6.35 12.45
CA GLY A 120 -10.72 -7.24 12.79
C GLY A 120 -11.36 -7.83 11.53
N ASP A 121 -11.51 -9.15 11.48
CA ASP A 121 -11.90 -9.88 10.27
C ASP A 121 -13.19 -9.37 9.63
N ASP A 122 -14.25 -9.15 10.43
CA ASP A 122 -15.54 -8.68 9.93
C ASP A 122 -15.46 -7.24 9.41
N VAL A 123 -14.67 -6.39 10.08
CA VAL A 123 -14.45 -5.00 9.66
C VAL A 123 -13.71 -4.96 8.34
N VAL A 124 -12.63 -5.73 8.21
CA VAL A 124 -11.82 -5.82 6.98
C VAL A 124 -12.69 -6.28 5.81
N LYS A 125 -13.47 -7.35 5.98
CA LYS A 125 -14.39 -7.85 4.95
C LYS A 125 -15.46 -6.84 4.58
N THR A 126 -16.02 -6.13 5.56
CA THR A 126 -17.01 -5.07 5.31
C THR A 126 -16.43 -3.93 4.46
N ILE A 127 -15.20 -3.50 4.75
CA ILE A 127 -14.53 -2.46 3.96
C ILE A 127 -14.25 -2.97 2.53
N ILE A 128 -13.74 -4.20 2.39
CA ILE A 128 -13.46 -4.82 1.08
C ILE A 128 -14.73 -4.88 0.24
N ASP A 129 -15.84 -5.37 0.81
CA ASP A 129 -17.12 -5.47 0.12
C ASP A 129 -17.66 -4.11 -0.34
N ALA A 130 -17.52 -3.08 0.51
CA ALA A 130 -17.94 -1.72 0.17
C ALA A 130 -17.08 -1.14 -0.96
N ALA A 131 -15.77 -1.33 -0.92
CA ALA A 131 -14.84 -0.90 -1.95
C ALA A 131 -15.13 -1.57 -3.29
N HIS A 132 -15.32 -2.88 -3.30
CA HIS A 132 -15.64 -3.62 -4.52
C HIS A 132 -16.97 -3.20 -5.15
N LYS A 133 -18.00 -2.92 -4.33
CA LYS A 133 -19.28 -2.36 -4.82
C LYS A 133 -19.11 -1.00 -5.48
N ALA A 134 -18.13 -0.21 -5.04
CA ALA A 134 -17.77 1.07 -5.64
C ALA A 134 -16.78 0.95 -6.82
N GLY A 135 -16.31 -0.25 -7.15
CA GLY A 135 -15.33 -0.50 -8.21
C GLY A 135 -13.88 -0.19 -7.82
N VAL A 136 -13.62 0.05 -6.54
CA VAL A 136 -12.29 0.37 -5.99
C VAL A 136 -11.56 -0.91 -5.59
N LYS A 137 -10.24 -0.97 -5.85
CA LYS A 137 -9.38 -2.09 -5.52
C LYS A 137 -8.84 -1.99 -4.10
N VAL A 138 -8.60 -3.14 -3.46
CA VAL A 138 -8.16 -3.20 -2.07
C VAL A 138 -6.81 -3.88 -1.93
N ILE A 139 -5.86 -3.15 -1.33
CA ILE A 139 -4.64 -3.71 -0.77
C ILE A 139 -4.92 -4.04 0.69
N ALA A 140 -4.93 -5.31 1.07
CA ALA A 140 -4.93 -5.67 2.48
C ALA A 140 -3.50 -5.76 2.98
N SER A 141 -3.16 -5.07 4.05
CA SER A 141 -1.79 -4.90 4.50
C SER A 141 -1.54 -5.30 5.95
N ASN A 142 -0.28 -5.65 6.22
CA ASN A 142 0.24 -5.80 7.57
C ASN A 142 1.71 -5.38 7.62
N HIS A 143 2.08 -4.64 8.68
CA HIS A 143 3.41 -4.11 8.90
C HIS A 143 3.92 -4.55 10.26
N ASP A 144 5.00 -5.35 10.28
CA ASP A 144 5.70 -5.73 11.51
C ASP A 144 6.98 -4.90 11.63
N PHE A 145 6.96 -3.88 12.47
CA PHE A 145 8.08 -2.97 12.70
C PHE A 145 9.12 -3.50 13.68
N PHE A 146 8.88 -4.68 14.28
CA PHE A 146 9.73 -5.21 15.35
C PHE A 146 10.58 -6.38 14.89
N LYS A 147 10.08 -7.16 13.94
CA LYS A 147 10.73 -8.40 13.49
C LYS A 147 10.28 -8.84 12.09
N THR A 148 11.00 -9.82 11.56
CA THR A 148 10.54 -10.65 10.45
C THR A 148 9.98 -11.95 11.03
N PRO A 149 8.68 -12.22 10.86
CA PRO A 149 8.09 -13.51 11.26
C PRO A 149 8.71 -14.68 10.48
N GLU A 150 8.51 -15.90 10.98
CA GLU A 150 8.87 -17.12 10.26
C GLU A 150 8.17 -17.19 8.89
N LYS A 151 8.79 -17.88 7.96
CA LYS A 151 8.33 -17.97 6.57
C LYS A 151 6.87 -18.41 6.45
N GLU A 152 6.50 -19.45 7.20
CA GLU A 152 5.15 -20.03 7.22
C GLU A 152 4.11 -19.02 7.74
N GLU A 153 4.48 -18.19 8.70
CA GLU A 153 3.60 -17.15 9.24
C GLU A 153 3.40 -16.00 8.23
N ILE A 154 4.44 -15.60 7.50
CA ILE A 154 4.33 -14.63 6.42
C ILE A 154 3.35 -15.14 5.36
N ILE A 155 3.53 -16.39 4.90
CA ILE A 155 2.65 -17.02 3.92
C ILE A 155 1.23 -17.13 4.46
N ARG A 156 1.05 -17.53 5.71
CA ARG A 156 -0.27 -17.62 6.34
C ARG A 156 -1.00 -16.28 6.36
N ARG A 157 -0.31 -15.18 6.71
CA ARG A 157 -0.91 -13.83 6.73
C ARG A 157 -1.30 -13.37 5.32
N LEU A 158 -0.44 -13.58 4.32
CA LEU A 158 -0.76 -13.23 2.93
C LEU A 158 -1.95 -14.04 2.40
N ARG A 159 -2.03 -15.33 2.70
CA ARG A 159 -3.19 -16.17 2.34
C ARG A 159 -4.47 -15.70 3.02
N MET A 160 -4.41 -15.38 4.31
CA MET A 160 -5.54 -14.83 5.05
C MET A 160 -6.10 -13.56 4.40
N MET A 161 -5.23 -12.64 3.95
CA MET A 161 -5.65 -11.44 3.23
C MET A 161 -6.31 -11.78 1.88
N GLN A 162 -5.80 -12.80 1.18
CA GLN A 162 -6.42 -13.32 -0.02
C GLN A 162 -7.80 -13.92 0.27
N ASP A 163 -7.94 -14.70 1.34
CA ASP A 163 -9.20 -15.30 1.77
C ASP A 163 -10.25 -14.27 2.21
N PHE A 164 -9.82 -13.10 2.71
CA PHE A 164 -10.70 -11.96 2.97
C PHE A 164 -11.25 -11.30 1.70
N GLY A 165 -10.70 -11.64 0.54
CA GLY A 165 -11.13 -11.10 -0.74
C GLY A 165 -10.34 -9.87 -1.21
N ALA A 166 -9.24 -9.51 -0.56
CA ALA A 166 -8.40 -8.41 -1.00
C ALA A 166 -7.86 -8.65 -2.42
N ASP A 167 -7.77 -7.59 -3.24
CA ASP A 167 -7.20 -7.69 -4.58
C ASP A 167 -5.69 -7.91 -4.54
N ILE A 168 -5.00 -7.35 -3.54
CA ILE A 168 -3.55 -7.42 -3.40
C ILE A 168 -3.17 -7.59 -1.93
N PRO A 169 -2.77 -8.78 -1.47
CA PRO A 169 -2.14 -8.97 -0.16
C PRO A 169 -0.79 -8.26 -0.07
N LYS A 170 -0.53 -7.56 1.05
CA LYS A 170 0.71 -6.81 1.27
C LYS A 170 1.29 -7.06 2.64
N MET A 171 2.60 -7.30 2.72
CA MET A 171 3.31 -7.47 3.97
C MET A 171 4.66 -6.74 3.96
N ALA A 172 4.91 -5.92 4.99
CA ALA A 172 6.19 -5.29 5.25
C ALA A 172 6.72 -5.75 6.61
N VAL A 173 7.99 -6.15 6.66
CA VAL A 173 8.61 -6.69 7.87
C VAL A 173 9.94 -6.01 8.16
N MET A 174 10.33 -5.97 9.44
CA MET A 174 11.60 -5.41 9.88
C MET A 174 12.66 -6.50 10.01
N PRO A 175 13.75 -6.47 9.23
CA PRO A 175 14.84 -7.38 9.40
C PRO A 175 15.69 -6.98 10.62
N THR A 176 16.01 -7.93 11.46
CA THR A 176 16.97 -7.80 12.58
C THR A 176 18.35 -8.33 12.20
N CYS A 177 18.40 -9.16 11.18
CA CYS A 177 19.63 -9.73 10.62
C CYS A 177 19.47 -10.02 9.10
N LYS A 178 20.57 -10.38 8.45
CA LYS A 178 20.55 -10.70 7.00
C LYS A 178 19.67 -11.91 6.67
N GLN A 179 19.58 -12.89 7.59
CA GLN A 179 18.74 -14.07 7.41
C GLN A 179 17.26 -13.72 7.31
N ASP A 180 16.80 -12.69 8.01
CA ASP A 180 15.43 -12.20 7.93
C ASP A 180 15.04 -11.74 6.52
N VAL A 181 15.98 -11.12 5.81
CA VAL A 181 15.76 -10.72 4.40
C VAL A 181 15.59 -11.95 3.51
N LEU A 182 16.40 -12.99 3.70
CA LEU A 182 16.26 -14.24 2.96
C LEU A 182 14.95 -14.95 3.30
N THR A 183 14.54 -14.91 4.56
CA THR A 183 13.24 -15.46 5.01
C THR A 183 12.09 -14.79 4.29
N LEU A 184 12.07 -13.45 4.21
CA LEU A 184 11.04 -12.73 3.47
C LEU A 184 11.07 -13.08 1.97
N LEU A 185 12.22 -13.06 1.33
CA LEU A 185 12.35 -13.39 -0.10
C LEU A 185 11.89 -14.82 -0.39
N SER A 186 12.27 -15.78 0.47
CA SER A 186 11.82 -17.18 0.37
C SER A 186 10.29 -17.31 0.54
N ALA A 187 9.71 -16.56 1.49
CA ALA A 187 8.26 -16.53 1.70
C ALA A 187 7.54 -15.93 0.48
N THR A 188 8.09 -14.85 -0.08
CA THR A 188 7.54 -14.19 -1.27
C THR A 188 7.51 -15.13 -2.46
N LEU A 189 8.64 -15.78 -2.75
CA LEU A 189 8.76 -16.75 -3.84
C LEU A 189 7.76 -17.90 -3.67
N GLU A 190 7.74 -18.53 -2.51
CA GLU A 190 6.85 -19.65 -2.26
C GLU A 190 5.37 -19.25 -2.31
N MET A 191 5.01 -18.09 -1.75
CA MET A 191 3.66 -17.56 -1.84
C MET A 191 3.25 -17.33 -3.30
N SER A 192 4.10 -16.68 -4.10
CA SER A 192 3.80 -16.34 -5.48
C SER A 192 3.69 -17.56 -6.39
N GLU A 193 4.50 -18.60 -6.17
CA GLU A 193 4.52 -19.79 -7.02
C GLU A 193 3.46 -20.84 -6.65
N LYS A 194 3.14 -20.96 -5.35
CA LYS A 194 2.32 -22.08 -4.87
C LYS A 194 0.93 -21.70 -4.40
N TYR A 195 0.72 -20.48 -3.88
CA TYR A 195 -0.49 -20.16 -3.15
C TYR A 195 -1.23 -18.91 -3.67
N ALA A 196 -0.53 -17.95 -4.27
CA ALA A 196 -1.15 -16.74 -4.74
C ALA A 196 -1.91 -16.96 -6.05
N ASP A 197 -3.19 -16.61 -6.07
CA ASP A 197 -4.00 -16.51 -7.28
C ASP A 197 -4.05 -15.09 -7.86
N ARG A 198 -3.48 -14.11 -7.14
CA ARG A 198 -3.46 -12.67 -7.42
C ARG A 198 -2.10 -12.05 -7.08
N PRO A 199 -1.81 -10.80 -7.52
CA PRO A 199 -0.55 -10.13 -7.19
C PRO A 199 -0.38 -9.98 -5.68
N ILE A 200 0.86 -10.09 -5.22
CA ILE A 200 1.24 -9.83 -3.82
C ILE A 200 2.27 -8.72 -3.75
N ILE A 201 2.36 -8.04 -2.62
CA ILE A 201 3.37 -7.03 -2.32
C ILE A 201 4.10 -7.45 -1.05
N THR A 202 5.41 -7.56 -1.12
CA THR A 202 6.22 -7.84 0.07
C THR A 202 7.47 -6.98 0.08
N MET A 203 7.91 -6.61 1.28
CA MET A 203 9.16 -5.89 1.46
C MET A 203 9.79 -6.12 2.83
N SER A 204 11.10 -6.19 2.85
CA SER A 204 11.93 -6.08 4.04
C SER A 204 12.34 -4.63 4.20
N MET A 205 12.07 -4.05 5.37
CA MET A 205 12.30 -2.62 5.64
C MET A 205 13.77 -2.32 5.94
N ALA A 206 14.07 -1.06 6.23
CA ALA A 206 15.40 -0.54 6.52
C ALA A 206 16.45 -0.80 5.40
N GLY A 207 17.68 -0.34 5.61
CA GLY A 207 18.76 -0.46 4.63
C GLY A 207 19.14 -1.90 4.30
N THR A 208 19.11 -2.80 5.28
CA THR A 208 19.41 -4.22 5.09
C THR A 208 18.40 -4.90 4.15
N GLY A 209 17.15 -4.43 4.13
CA GLY A 209 16.06 -4.99 3.34
C GLY A 209 15.94 -4.43 1.91
N VAL A 210 16.77 -3.46 1.51
CA VAL A 210 16.67 -2.75 0.21
C VAL A 210 16.61 -3.71 -0.98
N VAL A 211 17.35 -4.81 -0.94
CA VAL A 211 17.35 -5.82 -2.01
C VAL A 211 15.95 -6.36 -2.32
N SER A 212 15.07 -6.46 -1.32
CA SER A 212 13.69 -6.94 -1.51
C SER A 212 12.84 -5.98 -2.35
N ARG A 213 13.18 -4.70 -2.35
CA ARG A 213 12.50 -3.67 -3.14
C ARG A 213 12.93 -3.66 -4.61
N LEU A 214 14.16 -4.11 -4.87
CA LEU A 214 14.76 -4.18 -6.22
C LEU A 214 14.50 -5.53 -6.90
N ALA A 215 14.37 -6.59 -6.12
CA ALA A 215 14.27 -7.97 -6.62
C ALA A 215 12.82 -8.48 -6.76
N GLY A 216 11.83 -7.57 -6.76
CA GLY A 216 10.41 -7.95 -6.83
C GLY A 216 10.07 -8.81 -8.05
N GLU A 217 10.64 -8.48 -9.22
CA GLU A 217 10.44 -9.26 -10.45
C GLU A 217 10.91 -10.71 -10.30
N THR A 218 12.03 -10.92 -9.62
CA THR A 218 12.60 -12.26 -9.42
C THR A 218 11.81 -13.10 -8.41
N PHE A 219 11.33 -12.48 -7.34
CA PHE A 219 10.71 -13.19 -6.22
C PHE A 219 9.17 -13.15 -6.20
N GLY A 220 8.54 -12.35 -7.07
CA GLY A 220 7.10 -12.32 -7.23
C GLY A 220 6.37 -11.20 -6.47
N SER A 221 7.08 -10.15 -6.00
CA SER A 221 6.42 -8.94 -5.48
C SER A 221 6.06 -7.99 -6.63
N ALA A 222 4.79 -7.68 -6.79
CA ALA A 222 4.24 -6.99 -7.96
C ALA A 222 4.32 -5.46 -7.93
N LEU A 223 4.70 -4.88 -6.77
CA LEU A 223 4.79 -3.44 -6.59
C LEU A 223 5.85 -3.10 -5.54
N THR A 224 6.56 -2.02 -5.75
CA THR A 224 7.54 -1.49 -4.80
C THR A 224 7.27 -0.03 -4.48
N PHE A 225 7.73 0.44 -3.32
CA PHE A 225 7.53 1.82 -2.85
C PHE A 225 8.83 2.62 -2.95
N GLY A 226 8.76 3.73 -3.68
CA GLY A 226 9.87 4.67 -3.82
C GLY A 226 9.51 6.08 -3.36
N ALA A 227 10.47 6.82 -2.79
CA ALA A 227 10.26 8.19 -2.36
C ALA A 227 10.46 9.16 -3.54
N ALA A 228 9.61 10.20 -3.66
CA ALA A 228 9.87 11.32 -4.55
C ALA A 228 10.82 12.34 -3.89
N THR A 229 10.50 12.75 -2.66
CA THR A 229 11.28 13.68 -1.85
C THR A 229 11.45 13.20 -0.42
N LYS A 230 10.34 12.88 0.26
CA LYS A 230 10.32 12.40 1.66
C LYS A 230 9.87 10.94 1.69
N ALA A 231 10.65 10.08 2.34
CA ALA A 231 10.30 8.69 2.55
C ALA A 231 9.15 8.56 3.57
N SER A 232 8.20 7.66 3.32
CA SER A 232 7.09 7.33 4.22
C SER A 232 7.36 6.11 5.10
N ALA A 233 8.45 5.40 4.83
CA ALA A 233 8.86 4.21 5.58
C ALA A 233 10.39 4.00 5.50
N PRO A 234 11.00 3.29 6.49
CA PRO A 234 12.44 3.01 6.49
C PRO A 234 12.91 2.25 5.24
N GLY A 235 14.05 2.67 4.69
CA GLY A 235 14.71 1.98 3.58
C GLY A 235 14.07 2.20 2.20
N GLN A 236 13.21 3.20 2.03
CA GLN A 236 12.75 3.62 0.70
C GLN A 236 13.88 4.29 -0.09
N MET A 237 14.01 3.89 -1.34
CA MET A 237 14.91 4.50 -2.32
C MET A 237 14.17 5.59 -3.12
N GLY A 238 14.90 6.42 -3.84
CA GLY A 238 14.32 7.34 -4.81
C GLY A 238 13.55 6.59 -5.90
N ALA A 239 12.36 7.07 -6.28
CA ALA A 239 11.55 6.41 -7.30
C ALA A 239 12.28 6.27 -8.65
N GLY A 240 13.21 7.18 -8.97
CA GLY A 240 14.04 7.11 -10.16
C GLY A 240 15.12 6.03 -10.13
N GLU A 241 15.49 5.52 -8.95
CA GLU A 241 16.51 4.48 -8.75
C GLU A 241 15.94 3.07 -8.82
N LEU A 242 14.60 2.95 -8.80
CA LEU A 242 13.87 1.67 -8.80
C LEU A 242 13.56 1.14 -10.21
N LYS A 243 13.94 1.88 -11.26
CA LYS A 243 13.72 1.48 -12.68
C LYS A 243 14.99 1.05 -13.36
#